data_f2a9798a4bfd09b49fc3cddf7916ad64
#
_entry.id   f2a9798a4bfd09b49fc3cddf7916ad64
#
_cell.length_a   1.000
_cell.length_b   1.000
_cell.length_c   1.000
_cell.angle_alpha   90.00
_cell.angle_beta   90.00
_cell.angle_gamma   90.00
#
_symmetry.space_group_name_H-M   'P 1'
#
loop_
_entity.id
_entity.type
_entity.pdbx_description
1 polymer ?
#
loop_
_entity_poly.entity_id
_entity_poly.type
_entity_poly.pdbx_seq_one_letter_code
_entity_poly.pdbx_strand_id
1 'polypeptide(L)'
;MIAKAKENASLSGLSDSYIRFIADDCRKFCERELRRGRRYDGIIMDPPSYGRGPSGELWKLEDNFYDLASLAFELMSDDPLFFIASSYATAVTADASGQIIKLASGGSGKTVSGELGLPISRMGICLPCGSVARWTAN
;
A
#
# COMPACT_ATOMS: atom_id res chain seq x y z
N MET A 1 -1.59 -15.52 8.35
CA MET A 1 -1.07 -14.77 7.18
C MET A 1 0.41 -15.05 6.89
N ILE A 2 1.36 -14.87 7.80
CA ILE A 2 2.81 -15.07 7.53
C ILE A 2 3.16 -16.47 7.00
N ALA A 3 2.60 -17.55 7.56
CA ALA A 3 2.84 -18.90 7.05
C ALA A 3 2.46 -19.03 5.56
N LYS A 4 1.29 -18.47 5.19
CA LYS A 4 0.85 -18.47 3.78
C LYS A 4 1.72 -17.61 2.88
N ALA A 5 2.21 -16.47 3.38
CA ALA A 5 3.15 -15.62 2.63
C ALA A 5 4.48 -16.34 2.36
N LYS A 6 5.01 -17.08 3.33
CA LYS A 6 6.20 -17.91 3.15
C LYS A 6 5.98 -19.04 2.14
N GLU A 7 4.83 -19.71 2.21
CA GLU A 7 4.44 -20.74 1.24
C GLU A 7 4.36 -20.15 -0.18
N ASN A 8 3.70 -19.00 -0.33
CA ASN A 8 3.59 -18.32 -1.62
C ASN A 8 4.97 -17.92 -2.18
N ALA A 9 5.86 -17.40 -1.33
CA ALA A 9 7.23 -17.08 -1.75
C ALA A 9 7.97 -18.33 -2.26
N SER A 10 7.85 -19.45 -1.55
CA SER A 10 8.44 -20.72 -1.97
C SER A 10 7.88 -21.21 -3.30
N LEU A 11 6.56 -21.20 -3.47
CA LEU A 11 5.88 -21.57 -4.71
C LEU A 11 6.24 -20.66 -5.90
N SER A 12 6.66 -19.42 -5.61
CA SER A 12 7.13 -18.44 -6.60
C SER A 12 8.63 -18.55 -6.90
N GLY A 13 9.33 -19.57 -6.40
CA GLY A 13 10.77 -19.74 -6.60
C GLY A 13 11.64 -18.75 -5.83
N LEU A 14 11.08 -18.12 -4.78
CA LEU A 14 11.76 -17.10 -3.97
C LEU A 14 12.24 -17.63 -2.61
N SER A 15 12.42 -18.96 -2.48
CA SER A 15 12.85 -19.59 -1.23
C SER A 15 14.19 -19.07 -0.73
N ASP A 16 15.11 -18.78 -1.63
CA ASP A 16 16.47 -18.32 -1.31
C ASP A 16 16.59 -16.77 -1.32
N SER A 17 15.50 -16.07 -1.58
CA SER A 17 15.48 -14.60 -1.58
C SER A 17 15.43 -14.04 -0.16
N TYR A 18 16.11 -12.91 0.06
CA TYR A 18 16.06 -12.22 1.33
C TYR A 18 14.71 -11.54 1.53
N ILE A 19 13.76 -12.24 2.15
CA ILE A 19 12.42 -11.72 2.48
C ILE A 19 12.22 -11.74 3.99
N ARG A 20 11.94 -10.59 4.58
CA ARG A 20 11.57 -10.45 5.99
C ARG A 20 10.07 -10.45 6.15
N PHE A 21 9.52 -11.49 6.75
CA PHE A 21 8.10 -11.60 7.07
C PHE A 21 7.87 -11.11 8.50
N ILE A 22 7.16 -10.00 8.64
CA ILE A 22 6.95 -9.32 9.93
C ILE A 22 5.44 -9.23 10.20
N ALA A 23 4.99 -9.73 11.37
CA ALA A 23 3.63 -9.52 11.86
C ALA A 23 3.67 -8.39 12.87
N ASP A 24 3.19 -7.22 12.48
CA ASP A 24 3.21 -6.03 13.32
C ASP A 24 2.09 -5.06 12.91
N ASP A 25 1.82 -4.09 13.75
CA ASP A 25 1.04 -2.91 13.38
C ASP A 25 1.85 -2.05 12.40
N CYS A 26 1.27 -1.75 11.24
CA CYS A 26 1.97 -1.04 10.18
C CYS A 26 2.43 0.36 10.59
N ARG A 27 1.60 1.11 11.32
CA ARG A 27 1.97 2.46 11.80
C ARG A 27 3.16 2.38 12.76
N LYS A 28 3.07 1.51 13.77
CA LYS A 28 4.17 1.30 14.73
C LYS A 28 5.44 0.78 14.06
N PHE A 29 5.29 -0.05 13.03
CA PHE A 29 6.42 -0.50 12.23
C PHE A 29 7.09 0.67 11.51
N CYS A 30 6.34 1.50 10.79
CA CYS A 30 6.87 2.68 10.07
C CYS A 30 7.57 3.64 11.02
N GLU A 31 6.95 4.01 12.13
CA GLU A 31 7.53 4.89 13.16
C GLU A 31 8.85 4.34 13.72
N ARG A 32 8.93 3.02 13.92
CA ARG A 32 10.14 2.35 14.40
C ARG A 32 11.24 2.35 13.35
N GLU A 33 10.93 2.09 12.09
CA GLU A 33 11.91 2.12 11.00
C GLU A 33 12.43 3.56 10.75
N LEU A 34 11.58 4.58 10.87
CA LEU A 34 12.01 5.99 10.84
C LEU A 34 13.02 6.29 11.94
N ARG A 35 12.73 5.91 13.19
CA ARG A 35 13.67 6.09 14.32
C ARG A 35 15.01 5.37 14.13
N ARG A 36 15.02 4.30 13.31
CA ARG A 36 16.23 3.53 12.96
C ARG A 36 16.96 4.10 11.74
N GLY A 37 16.44 5.14 11.12
CA GLY A 37 16.98 5.72 9.90
C GLY A 37 16.89 4.78 8.69
N ARG A 38 15.97 3.82 8.69
CA ARG A 38 15.75 2.93 7.55
C ARG A 38 15.02 3.65 6.43
N ARG A 39 15.38 3.32 5.18
CA ARG A 39 14.78 3.86 3.96
C ARG A 39 14.47 2.73 3.01
N TYR A 40 13.50 2.95 2.11
CA TYR A 40 13.01 1.98 1.15
C TYR A 40 12.86 2.61 -0.22
N ASP A 41 13.29 1.89 -1.27
CA ASP A 41 13.24 2.37 -2.65
C ASP A 41 11.85 2.21 -3.26
N GLY A 42 11.05 1.28 -2.77
CA GLY A 42 9.67 1.07 -3.20
C GLY A 42 8.78 0.62 -2.06
N ILE A 43 7.55 1.12 -2.04
CA ILE A 43 6.54 0.75 -1.05
C ILE A 43 5.26 0.33 -1.77
N ILE A 44 4.71 -0.81 -1.35
CA ILE A 44 3.38 -1.27 -1.74
C ILE A 44 2.55 -1.38 -0.47
N MET A 45 1.38 -0.75 -0.46
CA MET A 45 0.45 -0.84 0.65
C MET A 45 -0.94 -1.26 0.18
N ASP A 46 -1.57 -2.11 0.97
CA ASP A 46 -2.93 -2.59 0.77
C ASP A 46 -3.66 -2.58 2.12
N PRO A 47 -3.98 -1.37 2.64
CA PRO A 47 -4.58 -1.23 3.94
C PRO A 47 -6.02 -1.77 3.94
N PRO A 48 -6.49 -2.40 5.04
CA PRO A 48 -7.87 -2.86 5.13
C PRO A 48 -8.83 -1.67 5.10
N SER A 49 -10.00 -1.87 4.49
CA SER A 49 -11.07 -0.84 4.48
C SER A 49 -11.58 -0.52 5.87
N TYR A 50 -11.64 -1.56 6.72
CA TYR A 50 -12.15 -1.48 8.09
C TYR A 50 -11.45 -2.51 8.98
N GLY A 51 -11.26 -2.18 10.25
CA GLY A 51 -10.69 -3.10 11.23
C GLY A 51 -10.84 -2.62 12.66
N ARG A 52 -10.52 -3.52 13.60
CA ARG A 52 -10.38 -3.19 15.02
C ARG A 52 -9.00 -3.62 15.49
N GLY A 53 -8.31 -2.72 16.14
CA GLY A 53 -7.05 -3.01 16.78
C GLY A 53 -7.22 -3.81 18.07
N PRO A 54 -6.11 -4.28 18.66
CA PRO A 54 -6.13 -5.13 19.87
C PRO A 54 -6.76 -4.44 21.09
N SER A 55 -6.72 -3.13 21.16
CA SER A 55 -7.29 -2.32 22.25
C SER A 55 -8.72 -1.85 21.95
N GLY A 56 -9.32 -2.32 20.83
CA GLY A 56 -10.67 -1.97 20.41
C GLY A 56 -10.77 -0.69 19.59
N GLU A 57 -9.63 -0.06 19.26
CA GLU A 57 -9.56 1.12 18.39
C GLU A 57 -10.11 0.79 17.00
N LEU A 58 -10.88 1.73 16.47
CA LEU A 58 -11.52 1.59 15.18
C LEU A 58 -10.59 2.11 14.09
N TRP A 59 -10.30 1.25 13.11
CA TRP A 59 -9.66 1.63 11.86
C TRP A 59 -10.71 1.76 10.77
N LYS A 60 -10.69 2.89 10.08
CA LYS A 60 -11.38 3.11 8.82
C LYS A 60 -10.41 3.73 7.84
N LEU A 61 -10.38 3.23 6.62
CA LEU A 61 -9.43 3.69 5.62
C LEU A 61 -9.66 5.18 5.28
N GLU A 62 -10.90 5.57 5.09
CA GLU A 62 -11.28 6.95 4.77
C GLU A 62 -10.79 7.99 5.79
N ASP A 63 -10.66 7.60 7.05
CA ASP A 63 -10.22 8.47 8.14
C ASP A 63 -8.69 8.48 8.32
N ASN A 64 -7.99 7.44 7.84
CA ASN A 64 -6.58 7.19 8.19
C ASN A 64 -5.64 7.06 7.00
N PHE A 65 -6.15 7.06 5.77
CA PHE A 65 -5.36 6.76 4.59
C PHE A 65 -4.26 7.79 4.36
N TYR A 66 -4.60 9.08 4.45
CA TYR A 66 -3.62 10.15 4.27
C TYR A 66 -2.47 10.07 5.28
N ASP A 67 -2.81 9.90 6.57
CA ASP A 67 -1.80 9.84 7.63
C ASP A 67 -0.87 8.63 7.48
N LEU A 68 -1.43 7.46 7.12
CA LEU A 68 -0.62 6.26 6.91
C LEU A 68 0.26 6.39 5.66
N ALA A 69 -0.27 6.93 4.56
CA ALA A 69 0.48 7.17 3.34
C ALA A 69 1.61 8.20 3.57
N SER A 70 1.34 9.30 4.26
CA SER A 70 2.32 10.32 4.60
C SER A 70 3.47 9.74 5.44
N LEU A 71 3.14 8.98 6.48
CA LEU A 71 4.13 8.29 7.31
C LEU A 71 4.97 7.30 6.49
N ALA A 72 4.36 6.59 5.55
CA ALA A 72 5.07 5.67 4.68
C ALA A 72 5.97 6.41 3.66
N PHE A 73 5.55 7.56 3.15
CA PHE A 73 6.40 8.39 2.28
C PHE A 73 7.66 8.90 2.99
N GLU A 74 7.60 9.19 4.30
CA GLU A 74 8.78 9.54 5.07
C GLU A 74 9.85 8.43 5.10
N LEU A 75 9.47 7.19 4.81
CA LEU A 75 10.39 6.05 4.70
C LEU A 75 11.02 5.89 3.31
N MET A 76 10.61 6.67 2.31
CA MET A 76 11.23 6.57 0.98
C MET A 76 12.69 6.98 1.05
N SER A 77 13.52 6.32 0.23
CA SER A 77 14.93 6.65 0.06
C SER A 77 15.12 7.98 -0.70
N ASP A 78 16.36 8.43 -0.78
CA ASP A 78 16.69 9.64 -1.55
C ASP A 78 16.57 9.43 -3.07
N ASP A 79 16.60 8.17 -3.55
CA ASP A 79 16.39 7.78 -4.95
C ASP A 79 15.24 6.75 -5.03
N PRO A 80 14.01 7.18 -4.76
CA PRO A 80 12.86 6.29 -4.68
C PRO A 80 12.38 5.87 -6.06
N LEU A 81 11.89 4.65 -6.18
CA LEU A 81 11.39 4.10 -7.44
C LEU A 81 9.88 4.29 -7.59
N PHE A 82 9.11 3.80 -6.61
CA PHE A 82 7.65 3.84 -6.67
C PHE A 82 6.98 3.76 -5.30
N PHE A 83 5.75 4.24 -5.27
CA PHE A 83 4.80 3.99 -4.19
C PHE A 83 3.48 3.51 -4.80
N ILE A 84 2.94 2.40 -4.35
CA ILE A 84 1.67 1.85 -4.82
C ILE A 84 0.75 1.67 -3.62
N ALA A 85 -0.47 2.20 -3.73
CA ALA A 85 -1.53 1.97 -2.75
C ALA A 85 -2.76 1.41 -3.46
N SER A 86 -3.25 0.26 -2.99
CA SER A 86 -4.53 -0.31 -3.43
C SER A 86 -5.58 -0.17 -2.34
N SER A 87 -6.85 -0.11 -2.74
CA SER A 87 -7.98 0.00 -1.84
C SER A 87 -9.18 -0.74 -2.40
N TYR A 88 -9.89 -1.43 -1.52
CA TYR A 88 -11.18 -2.07 -1.81
C TYR A 88 -12.33 -1.36 -1.06
N ALA A 89 -12.06 -0.21 -0.44
CA ALA A 89 -13.05 0.58 0.24
C ALA A 89 -13.93 1.34 -0.76
N THR A 90 -15.23 1.14 -0.71
CA THR A 90 -16.19 1.83 -1.59
C THR A 90 -16.24 3.34 -1.36
N ALA A 91 -15.85 3.81 -0.17
CA ALA A 91 -15.76 5.22 0.16
C ALA A 91 -14.52 5.92 -0.42
N VAL A 92 -13.52 5.18 -0.89
CA VAL A 92 -12.26 5.72 -1.41
C VAL A 92 -12.18 5.45 -2.92
N THR A 93 -12.59 6.43 -3.72
CA THR A 93 -12.54 6.34 -5.18
C THR A 93 -11.10 6.36 -5.69
N ALA A 94 -10.90 6.00 -6.97
CA ALA A 94 -9.59 6.08 -7.62
C ALA A 94 -9.04 7.51 -7.60
N ASP A 95 -9.88 8.50 -7.88
CA ASP A 95 -9.47 9.91 -7.83
C ASP A 95 -9.08 10.35 -6.43
N ALA A 96 -9.86 9.97 -5.40
CA ALA A 96 -9.53 10.26 -4.01
C ALA A 96 -8.19 9.63 -3.62
N SER A 97 -7.95 8.36 -3.98
CA SER A 97 -6.67 7.68 -3.76
C SER A 97 -5.52 8.42 -4.42
N GLY A 98 -5.70 8.84 -5.69
CA GLY A 98 -4.71 9.62 -6.43
C GLY A 98 -4.36 10.94 -5.76
N GLN A 99 -5.36 11.70 -5.31
CA GLN A 99 -5.16 12.97 -4.59
C GLN A 99 -4.45 12.77 -3.26
N ILE A 100 -4.85 11.75 -2.48
CA ILE A 100 -4.22 11.42 -1.21
C ILE A 100 -2.73 11.09 -1.42
N ILE A 101 -2.38 10.23 -2.37
CA ILE A 101 -0.99 9.88 -2.66
C ILE A 101 -0.19 11.08 -3.17
N LYS A 102 -0.78 11.92 -4.02
CA LYS A 102 -0.15 13.15 -4.47
C LYS A 102 0.13 14.13 -3.32
N LEU A 103 -0.79 14.29 -2.38
CA LEU A 103 -0.60 15.12 -1.20
C LEU A 103 0.47 14.52 -0.27
N ALA A 104 0.41 13.22 -0.01
CA ALA A 104 1.36 12.51 0.84
C ALA A 104 2.81 12.56 0.31
N SER A 105 2.98 12.61 -1.03
CA SER A 105 4.29 12.79 -1.67
C SER A 105 4.82 14.23 -1.64
N GLY A 106 4.10 15.17 -1.02
CA GLY A 106 4.45 16.60 -1.08
C GLY A 106 4.33 17.22 -2.48
N GLY A 107 3.57 16.58 -3.38
CA GLY A 107 3.41 17.01 -4.76
C GLY A 107 4.60 16.67 -5.67
N SER A 108 5.59 15.92 -5.18
CA SER A 108 6.72 15.44 -5.98
C SER A 108 6.32 14.29 -6.90
N GLY A 109 7.13 14.02 -7.93
CA GLY A 109 6.96 12.88 -8.83
C GLY A 109 5.67 12.91 -9.64
N LYS A 110 5.31 11.76 -10.17
CA LYS A 110 4.10 11.57 -10.98
C LYS A 110 3.15 10.59 -10.31
N THR A 111 1.92 11.01 -10.07
CA THR A 111 0.85 10.15 -9.55
C THR A 111 -0.16 9.81 -10.65
N VAL A 112 -0.50 8.53 -10.76
CA VAL A 112 -1.55 8.01 -11.65
C VAL A 112 -2.47 7.15 -10.80
N SER A 113 -3.79 7.29 -10.98
CA SER A 113 -4.77 6.45 -10.31
C SER A 113 -5.80 5.90 -11.28
N GLY A 114 -6.44 4.81 -10.90
CA GLY A 114 -7.46 4.16 -11.72
C GLY A 114 -8.18 3.07 -10.94
N GLU A 115 -9.23 2.56 -11.55
CA GLU A 115 -9.95 1.41 -11.02
C GLU A 115 -9.19 0.12 -11.33
N LEU A 116 -9.24 -0.82 -10.38
CA LEU A 116 -8.81 -2.19 -10.57
C LEU A 116 -9.98 -3.02 -11.06
N GLY A 117 -9.72 -3.85 -12.07
CA GLY A 117 -10.73 -4.73 -12.62
C GLY A 117 -10.18 -6.12 -12.92
N LEU A 118 -10.97 -7.14 -12.62
CA LEU A 118 -10.70 -8.52 -13.04
C LEU A 118 -11.30 -8.75 -14.43
N PRO A 119 -10.49 -9.08 -15.43
CA PRO A 119 -11.01 -9.29 -16.78
C PRO A 119 -11.89 -10.55 -16.84
N ILE A 120 -13.08 -10.41 -17.42
CA ILE A 120 -13.98 -11.53 -17.74
C ILE A 120 -13.74 -11.90 -19.20
N SER A 121 -12.82 -12.82 -19.44
CA SER A 121 -12.26 -13.13 -20.76
C SER A 121 -13.30 -13.49 -21.84
N ARG A 122 -14.47 -14.03 -21.46
CA ARG A 122 -15.54 -14.39 -22.42
C ARG A 122 -16.47 -13.23 -22.79
N MET A 123 -16.43 -12.12 -22.06
CA MET A 123 -17.41 -11.04 -22.20
C MET A 123 -16.77 -9.70 -22.63
N GLY A 124 -15.44 -9.60 -22.65
CA GLY A 124 -14.75 -8.36 -22.99
C GLY A 124 -14.96 -7.22 -21.99
N ILE A 125 -15.43 -7.53 -20.76
CA ILE A 125 -15.66 -6.58 -19.67
C ILE A 125 -14.78 -6.91 -18.48
N CYS A 126 -14.61 -5.95 -17.58
CA CYS A 126 -13.92 -6.12 -16.30
C CYS A 126 -14.93 -6.08 -15.15
N LEU A 127 -14.73 -6.94 -14.15
CA LEU A 127 -15.41 -6.84 -12.87
C LEU A 127 -14.64 -5.84 -12.01
N PRO A 128 -15.23 -4.71 -11.62
CA PRO A 128 -14.58 -3.77 -10.72
C PRO A 128 -14.24 -4.44 -9.37
N CYS A 129 -13.03 -4.28 -8.89
CA CYS A 129 -12.57 -4.93 -7.66
C CYS A 129 -11.77 -4.00 -6.73
N GLY A 130 -11.75 -2.71 -7.00
CA GLY A 130 -11.09 -1.72 -6.15
C GLY A 130 -10.48 -0.56 -6.93
N SER A 131 -9.62 0.18 -6.27
CA SER A 131 -8.86 1.29 -6.84
C SER A 131 -7.36 1.13 -6.55
N VAL A 132 -6.54 1.77 -7.37
CA VAL A 132 -5.09 1.84 -7.18
C VAL A 132 -4.61 3.26 -7.46
N ALA A 133 -3.69 3.74 -6.65
CA ALA A 133 -2.88 4.91 -6.94
C ALA A 133 -1.41 4.49 -6.97
N ARG A 134 -0.69 4.93 -8.00
CA ARG A 134 0.73 4.69 -8.19
C ARG A 134 1.45 6.03 -8.32
N TRP A 135 2.43 6.24 -7.48
CA TRP A 135 3.39 7.31 -7.58
C TRP A 135 4.74 6.76 -8.08
N THR A 136 5.43 7.52 -8.90
CA THR A 136 6.83 7.26 -9.30
C THR A 136 7.62 8.54 -9.14
N ALA A 137 8.87 8.42 -8.70
CA ALA A 137 9.85 9.48 -8.92
C ALA A 137 10.02 9.64 -10.44
N ASN A 138 10.29 10.80 -10.93
CA ASN A 138 10.32 11.14 -12.38
C ASN A 138 11.11 10.15 -13.22
#